data_a4e6e0743054c82820bafd4300699555
#
_entry.id   a4e6e0743054c82820bafd4300699555
#
_cell.length_a   1.000
_cell.length_b   1.000
_cell.length_c   1.000
_cell.angle_alpha   90.00
_cell.angle_beta   90.00
_cell.angle_gamma   90.00
#
_symmetry.space_group_name_H-M   'P 1'
#
loop_
_entity.id
_entity.type
_entity.pdbx_description
1 polymer ?
#
loop_
_entity_poly.entity_id
_entity_poly.type
_entity_poly.pdbx_seq_one_letter_code
_entity_poly.pdbx_strand_id
1 'polypeptide(L)'
;MQIPFIFGFIGLCICIDLHSLHKLECMMLDIERTDTKMTKVLYITAHPHDDTQSYSMAVGKAFIDTYKEVNPTHEIIDVDLYKVDVPQIDVDVFSGWGKLRSGTEFDQLSAEEKTKVGRLSEICEQFISADKYIFVTPLWNFSFPPVMKAYLDAVSVAGKTFRYTEKGPIGLLTDKKALHIQARGGIYSEGPAAAMEMGHRYLDIMMQFYGVPSFEGLFVEGHNAMPDKAQEIKENAIARAKDLAHTF
;
A
#
# COMPACT_ATOMS: atom_id res chain seq x y z
N MET A 1 -1.25 -0.01 -85.50
CA MET A 1 -2.01 -1.24 -85.43
C MET A 1 -2.45 -1.41 -83.96
N GLN A 2 -3.74 -1.27 -83.80
CA GLN A 2 -4.59 -1.68 -82.72
C GLN A 2 -4.26 -1.34 -81.25
N ILE A 3 -5.09 -0.50 -80.73
CA ILE A 3 -5.73 -0.34 -79.43
C ILE A 3 -6.40 -1.64 -79.00
N PRO A 4 -6.73 -2.00 -77.68
CA PRO A 4 -7.64 -1.17 -76.88
C PRO A 4 -7.52 -1.19 -75.34
N PHE A 5 -8.25 -0.24 -74.73
CA PHE A 5 -9.21 -0.20 -73.64
C PHE A 5 -8.68 -0.27 -72.17
N ILE A 6 -8.83 0.83 -71.50
CA ILE A 6 -9.85 1.32 -70.56
C ILE A 6 -9.90 0.54 -69.24
N PHE A 7 -9.62 1.20 -68.16
CA PHE A 7 -10.58 1.57 -67.10
C PHE A 7 -9.94 2.58 -66.12
N GLY A 8 -10.63 3.70 -65.99
CA GLY A 8 -10.24 4.74 -65.03
C GLY A 8 -10.56 4.34 -63.59
N PHE A 9 -9.66 4.71 -62.71
CA PHE A 9 -9.98 4.91 -61.29
C PHE A 9 -9.43 6.29 -60.93
N ILE A 10 -10.34 7.15 -60.47
CA ILE A 10 -10.04 8.45 -59.90
C ILE A 10 -9.24 8.21 -58.64
N GLY A 11 -7.93 8.27 -58.75
CA GLY A 11 -7.03 8.23 -57.58
C GLY A 11 -6.98 9.60 -56.96
N LEU A 12 -7.69 9.77 -55.85
CA LEU A 12 -7.48 10.87 -54.92
C LEU A 12 -6.06 10.73 -54.37
N CYS A 13 -5.11 11.46 -54.93
CA CYS A 13 -3.75 11.55 -54.42
C CYS A 13 -3.81 12.37 -53.13
N ILE A 14 -3.98 11.72 -51.98
CA ILE A 14 -3.78 12.35 -50.69
C ILE A 14 -2.27 12.50 -50.55
N CYS A 15 -1.75 13.69 -50.84
CA CYS A 15 -0.40 14.07 -50.45
C CYS A 15 -0.36 14.16 -48.92
N ILE A 16 -0.10 13.06 -48.25
CA ILE A 16 0.28 13.08 -46.83
C ILE A 16 1.73 13.56 -46.85
N ASP A 17 1.97 14.77 -46.35
CA ASP A 17 3.33 15.27 -46.24
C ASP A 17 4.16 14.41 -45.24
N LEU A 18 5.45 14.30 -45.51
CA LEU A 18 6.37 13.52 -44.65
C LEU A 18 6.35 13.97 -43.18
N HIS A 19 5.98 15.21 -42.93
CA HIS A 19 5.90 15.80 -41.59
C HIS A 19 4.68 15.28 -40.83
N SER A 20 3.57 15.04 -41.50
CA SER A 20 2.35 14.44 -40.95
C SER A 20 2.52 12.94 -40.67
N LEU A 21 3.27 12.21 -41.50
CA LEU A 21 3.65 10.82 -41.27
C LEU A 21 4.57 10.68 -40.05
N HIS A 22 5.57 11.54 -39.92
CA HIS A 22 6.47 11.55 -38.78
C HIS A 22 5.76 11.93 -37.48
N LYS A 23 4.77 12.82 -37.53
CA LYS A 23 3.93 13.17 -36.37
C LYS A 23 2.99 12.05 -35.96
N LEU A 24 2.47 11.27 -36.93
CA LEU A 24 1.68 10.05 -36.65
C LEU A 24 2.55 8.91 -36.07
N GLU A 25 3.77 8.73 -36.57
CA GLU A 25 4.72 7.77 -36.00
C GLU A 25 5.14 8.18 -34.59
N CYS A 26 5.42 9.46 -34.34
CA CYS A 26 5.69 9.94 -32.98
C CYS A 26 4.48 9.77 -32.05
N MET A 27 3.26 10.06 -32.49
CA MET A 27 2.04 9.82 -31.72
C MET A 27 1.78 8.32 -31.47
N MET A 28 2.08 7.45 -32.44
CA MET A 28 1.96 6.00 -32.25
C MET A 28 3.04 5.45 -31.31
N LEU A 29 4.26 5.98 -31.38
CA LEU A 29 5.35 5.66 -30.46
C LEU A 29 5.10 6.20 -29.04
N ASP A 30 4.39 7.30 -28.88
CA ASP A 30 3.96 7.82 -27.58
C ASP A 30 2.79 7.00 -26.99
N ILE A 31 1.96 6.38 -27.82
CA ILE A 31 0.89 5.46 -27.38
C ILE A 31 1.49 4.09 -26.96
N GLU A 32 2.55 3.61 -27.60
CA GLU A 32 3.26 2.39 -27.18
C GLU A 32 4.20 2.60 -25.99
N ARG A 33 4.47 3.85 -25.58
CA ARG A 33 5.32 4.22 -24.45
C ARG A 33 4.58 4.57 -23.18
N THR A 34 3.31 4.30 -23.08
CA THR A 34 2.67 4.11 -21.77
C THR A 34 3.09 2.75 -21.23
N ASP A 35 4.31 2.69 -20.75
CA ASP A 35 4.70 1.72 -19.72
C ASP A 35 3.74 1.99 -18.55
N THR A 36 2.57 1.35 -18.60
CA THR A 36 1.57 1.47 -17.55
C THR A 36 2.18 0.75 -16.35
N LYS A 37 2.94 1.52 -15.54
CA LYS A 37 3.47 1.05 -14.27
C LYS A 37 2.35 0.32 -13.54
N MET A 38 2.49 -0.98 -13.40
CA MET A 38 1.51 -1.81 -12.71
C MET A 38 1.35 -1.33 -11.28
N THR A 39 0.12 -0.97 -10.90
CA THR A 39 -0.18 -0.51 -9.53
C THR A 39 0.11 -1.62 -8.53
N LYS A 40 0.97 -1.34 -7.56
CA LYS A 40 1.33 -2.26 -6.48
C LYS A 40 0.57 -1.92 -5.20
N VAL A 41 -0.03 -2.92 -4.60
CA VAL A 41 -0.81 -2.81 -3.37
C VAL A 41 -0.22 -3.71 -2.30
N LEU A 42 0.20 -3.15 -1.18
CA LEU A 42 0.55 -3.95 0.00
C LEU A 42 -0.70 -4.23 0.83
N TYR A 43 -1.03 -5.51 0.97
CA TYR A 43 -2.05 -5.99 1.89
C TYR A 43 -1.38 -6.50 3.17
N ILE A 44 -1.36 -5.64 4.19
CA ILE A 44 -0.56 -5.81 5.41
C ILE A 44 -1.49 -6.27 6.54
N THR A 45 -1.33 -7.50 6.99
CA THR A 45 -2.17 -8.08 8.03
C THR A 45 -1.40 -8.29 9.33
N ALA A 46 -2.04 -8.01 10.47
CA ALA A 46 -1.46 -8.19 11.80
C ALA A 46 -2.42 -8.95 12.72
N HIS A 47 -2.71 -10.20 12.39
CA HIS A 47 -3.52 -11.09 13.21
C HIS A 47 -3.04 -12.54 13.09
N PRO A 48 -2.86 -13.30 14.21
CA PRO A 48 -2.37 -14.69 14.16
C PRO A 48 -3.40 -15.70 13.63
N HIS A 49 -4.69 -15.34 13.65
CA HIS A 49 -5.79 -16.16 13.13
C HIS A 49 -6.20 -15.71 11.74
N ASP A 50 -6.86 -16.59 11.01
CA ASP A 50 -7.42 -16.35 9.69
C ASP A 50 -8.79 -15.63 9.72
N ASP A 51 -9.43 -15.51 8.57
CA ASP A 51 -10.72 -14.87 8.35
C ASP A 51 -11.92 -15.63 8.95
N THR A 52 -11.74 -16.90 9.33
CA THR A 52 -12.81 -17.69 9.99
C THR A 52 -12.92 -17.35 11.48
N GLN A 53 -11.84 -16.90 12.11
CA GLN A 53 -11.75 -16.64 13.54
C GLN A 53 -11.62 -15.16 13.89
N SER A 54 -11.21 -14.31 12.95
CA SER A 54 -10.96 -12.89 13.19
C SER A 54 -11.91 -11.99 12.39
N TYR A 55 -12.54 -11.04 13.08
CA TYR A 55 -13.40 -10.04 12.44
C TYR A 55 -12.62 -9.13 11.49
N SER A 56 -11.43 -8.64 11.88
CA SER A 56 -10.61 -7.80 11.01
C SER A 56 -10.16 -8.56 9.76
N MET A 57 -9.72 -9.82 9.92
CA MET A 57 -9.29 -10.65 8.80
C MET A 57 -10.44 -10.99 7.86
N ALA A 58 -11.64 -11.28 8.39
CA ALA A 58 -12.83 -11.55 7.57
C ALA A 58 -13.22 -10.35 6.70
N VAL A 59 -13.21 -9.15 7.28
CA VAL A 59 -13.53 -7.91 6.56
C VAL A 59 -12.39 -7.52 5.59
N GLY A 60 -11.13 -7.67 6.02
CA GLY A 60 -9.97 -7.48 5.15
C GLY A 60 -9.97 -8.40 3.94
N LYS A 61 -10.31 -9.68 4.14
CA LYS A 61 -10.43 -10.66 3.05
C LYS A 61 -11.55 -10.27 2.08
N ALA A 62 -12.73 -9.89 2.57
CA ALA A 62 -13.82 -9.47 1.71
C ALA A 62 -13.44 -8.23 0.88
N PHE A 63 -12.70 -7.28 1.47
CA PHE A 63 -12.17 -6.13 0.75
C PHE A 63 -11.21 -6.55 -0.36
N ILE A 64 -10.15 -7.33 -0.01
CA ILE A 64 -9.09 -7.64 -0.96
C ILE A 64 -9.54 -8.55 -2.09
N ASP A 65 -10.47 -9.49 -1.81
CA ASP A 65 -11.05 -10.35 -2.84
C ASP A 65 -11.84 -9.51 -3.85
N THR A 66 -12.74 -8.62 -3.38
CA THR A 66 -13.48 -7.71 -4.27
C THR A 66 -12.53 -6.74 -5.00
N TYR A 67 -11.50 -6.23 -4.31
CA TYR A 67 -10.51 -5.35 -4.94
C TYR A 67 -9.76 -6.02 -6.10
N LYS A 68 -9.38 -7.30 -5.94
CA LYS A 68 -8.74 -8.10 -7.01
C LYS A 68 -9.67 -8.30 -8.21
N GLU A 69 -10.97 -8.51 -7.97
CA GLU A 69 -11.97 -8.67 -9.04
C GLU A 69 -12.13 -7.40 -9.88
N VAL A 70 -12.17 -6.22 -9.23
CA VAL A 70 -12.38 -4.94 -9.92
C VAL A 70 -11.08 -4.32 -10.46
N ASN A 71 -9.92 -4.77 -9.98
CA ASN A 71 -8.60 -4.29 -10.41
C ASN A 71 -7.68 -5.46 -10.81
N PRO A 72 -8.02 -6.25 -11.84
CA PRO A 72 -7.31 -7.50 -12.16
C PRO A 72 -5.86 -7.29 -12.64
N THR A 73 -5.48 -6.07 -12.99
CA THR A 73 -4.12 -5.71 -13.44
C THR A 73 -3.23 -5.19 -12.31
N HIS A 74 -3.77 -5.01 -11.09
CA HIS A 74 -2.98 -4.56 -9.95
C HIS A 74 -2.23 -5.73 -9.30
N GLU A 75 -0.98 -5.52 -8.94
CA GLU A 75 -0.17 -6.48 -8.19
C GLU A 75 -0.51 -6.38 -6.69
N ILE A 76 -1.00 -7.47 -6.12
CA ILE A 76 -1.26 -7.54 -4.67
C ILE A 76 -0.14 -8.31 -4.01
N ILE A 77 0.55 -7.66 -3.09
CA ILE A 77 1.63 -8.24 -2.28
C ILE A 77 1.08 -8.47 -0.87
N ASP A 78 0.91 -9.72 -0.50
CA ASP A 78 0.44 -10.12 0.83
C ASP A 78 1.61 -10.04 1.84
N VAL A 79 1.43 -9.26 2.91
CA VAL A 79 2.40 -9.08 4.00
C VAL A 79 1.75 -9.49 5.33
N ASP A 80 1.85 -10.76 5.67
CA ASP A 80 1.38 -11.29 6.96
C ASP A 80 2.46 -11.10 8.03
N LEU A 81 2.27 -10.12 8.92
CA LEU A 81 3.25 -9.74 9.93
C LEU A 81 3.48 -10.79 11.03
N TYR A 82 2.68 -11.87 11.06
CA TYR A 82 2.94 -13.03 11.93
C TYR A 82 3.77 -14.11 11.22
N LYS A 83 4.02 -13.98 9.92
CA LYS A 83 4.83 -14.92 9.12
C LYS A 83 6.09 -14.30 8.56
N VAL A 84 6.09 -12.99 8.29
CA VAL A 84 7.29 -12.31 7.82
C VAL A 84 8.23 -12.00 8.98
N ASP A 85 9.53 -12.17 8.77
CA ASP A 85 10.54 -11.73 9.72
C ASP A 85 10.71 -10.20 9.61
N VAL A 86 10.36 -9.51 10.69
CA VAL A 86 10.58 -8.08 10.87
C VAL A 86 11.56 -7.90 12.03
N PRO A 87 12.85 -7.68 11.77
CA PRO A 87 13.85 -7.52 12.82
C PRO A 87 13.49 -6.34 13.73
N GLN A 88 13.64 -6.55 15.04
CA GLN A 88 13.56 -5.46 15.99
C GLN A 88 14.78 -4.54 15.86
N ILE A 89 14.56 -3.25 16.05
CA ILE A 89 15.65 -2.27 16.10
C ILE A 89 16.38 -2.42 17.44
N ASP A 90 17.49 -3.13 17.40
CA ASP A 90 18.32 -3.47 18.55
C ASP A 90 19.75 -2.91 18.44
N VAL A 91 20.66 -3.37 19.30
CA VAL A 91 22.04 -2.92 19.33
C VAL A 91 22.81 -3.21 18.03
N ASP A 92 22.52 -4.35 17.36
CA ASP A 92 23.17 -4.71 16.10
C ASP A 92 22.72 -3.79 14.97
N VAL A 93 21.42 -3.48 14.92
CA VAL A 93 20.86 -2.54 13.94
C VAL A 93 21.43 -1.14 14.13
N PHE A 94 21.51 -0.62 15.38
CA PHE A 94 22.12 0.69 15.66
C PHE A 94 23.62 0.71 15.31
N SER A 95 24.35 -0.38 15.63
CA SER A 95 25.76 -0.53 15.28
C SER A 95 25.95 -0.50 13.76
N GLY A 96 25.20 -1.33 13.04
CA GLY A 96 25.26 -1.41 11.58
C GLY A 96 24.95 -0.07 10.90
N TRP A 97 23.86 0.59 11.30
CA TRP A 97 23.53 1.94 10.79
C TRP A 97 24.60 3.00 11.13
N GLY A 98 25.19 2.92 12.33
CA GLY A 98 26.28 3.80 12.75
C GLY A 98 27.52 3.64 11.86
N LYS A 99 27.91 2.40 11.57
CA LYS A 99 29.04 2.06 10.68
C LYS A 99 28.79 2.55 9.25
N LEU A 100 27.62 2.24 8.68
CA LEU A 100 27.26 2.69 7.31
C LEU A 100 27.28 4.23 7.20
N ARG A 101 26.75 4.93 8.19
CA ARG A 101 26.77 6.40 8.21
C ARG A 101 28.20 6.98 8.32
N SER A 102 29.13 6.24 8.92
CA SER A 102 30.56 6.64 9.00
C SER A 102 31.38 6.21 7.79
N GLY A 103 30.75 5.66 6.75
CA GLY A 103 31.41 5.29 5.50
C GLY A 103 31.95 3.85 5.44
N THR A 104 31.57 2.99 6.41
CA THR A 104 31.87 1.55 6.34
C THR A 104 30.99 0.93 5.25
N GLU A 105 31.57 0.12 4.37
CA GLU A 105 30.81 -0.60 3.33
C GLU A 105 29.93 -1.68 3.95
N PHE A 106 28.78 -1.99 3.33
CA PHE A 106 27.83 -2.98 3.82
C PHE A 106 28.47 -4.36 4.00
N ASP A 107 29.37 -4.75 3.10
CA ASP A 107 30.10 -6.03 3.15
C ASP A 107 31.06 -6.16 4.33
N GLN A 108 31.41 -5.06 4.98
CA GLN A 108 32.28 -5.02 6.16
C GLN A 108 31.52 -5.09 7.50
N LEU A 109 30.19 -5.08 7.48
CA LEU A 109 29.36 -5.31 8.66
C LEU A 109 29.51 -6.73 9.17
N SER A 110 29.19 -6.98 10.46
CA SER A 110 29.09 -8.35 11.00
C SER A 110 27.95 -9.14 10.31
N ALA A 111 27.91 -10.43 10.46
CA ALA A 111 26.86 -11.27 9.89
C ALA A 111 25.48 -10.90 10.44
N GLU A 112 25.37 -10.64 11.73
CA GLU A 112 24.15 -10.23 12.42
C GLU A 112 23.68 -8.85 11.96
N GLU A 113 24.60 -7.87 11.87
CA GLU A 113 24.30 -6.53 11.37
C GLU A 113 23.81 -6.57 9.93
N LYS A 114 24.48 -7.32 9.04
CA LYS A 114 24.08 -7.50 7.63
C LYS A 114 22.67 -8.07 7.52
N THR A 115 22.41 -9.15 8.25
CA THR A 115 21.12 -9.83 8.22
C THR A 115 19.99 -8.88 8.63
N LYS A 116 20.13 -8.20 9.77
CA LYS A 116 19.09 -7.32 10.30
C LYS A 116 18.94 -6.05 9.48
N VAL A 117 20.03 -5.35 9.20
CA VAL A 117 20.00 -4.08 8.42
C VAL A 117 19.56 -4.34 6.98
N GLY A 118 20.04 -5.42 6.37
CA GLY A 118 19.60 -5.83 5.02
C GLY A 118 18.11 -6.09 4.99
N ARG A 119 17.58 -6.88 5.95
CA ARG A 119 16.16 -7.20 6.02
C ARG A 119 15.29 -5.96 6.24
N LEU A 120 15.67 -5.05 7.15
CA LEU A 120 14.97 -3.78 7.35
C LEU A 120 14.97 -2.91 6.08
N SER A 121 16.09 -2.92 5.33
CA SER A 121 16.16 -2.20 4.04
C SER A 121 15.20 -2.78 3.01
N GLU A 122 15.14 -4.11 2.87
CA GLU A 122 14.21 -4.80 1.95
C GLU A 122 12.75 -4.46 2.28
N ILE A 123 12.35 -4.49 3.57
CA ILE A 123 11.00 -4.13 4.01
C ILE A 123 10.69 -2.67 3.65
N CYS A 124 11.62 -1.76 3.88
CA CYS A 124 11.44 -0.35 3.55
C CYS A 124 11.33 -0.14 2.02
N GLU A 125 12.18 -0.79 1.21
CA GLU A 125 12.11 -0.70 -0.25
C GLU A 125 10.78 -1.28 -0.79
N GLN A 126 10.32 -2.40 -0.24
CA GLN A 126 9.01 -2.95 -0.59
C GLN A 126 7.89 -1.94 -0.28
N PHE A 127 7.94 -1.29 0.90
CA PHE A 127 6.94 -0.31 1.30
C PHE A 127 6.91 0.90 0.35
N ILE A 128 8.05 1.51 0.06
CA ILE A 128 8.11 2.70 -0.81
C ILE A 128 7.79 2.39 -2.27
N SER A 129 8.02 1.15 -2.72
CA SER A 129 7.72 0.71 -4.09
C SER A 129 6.22 0.55 -4.37
N ALA A 130 5.40 0.41 -3.34
CA ALA A 130 3.96 0.24 -3.47
C ALA A 130 3.26 1.59 -3.70
N ASP A 131 2.10 1.52 -4.34
CA ASP A 131 1.26 2.68 -4.64
C ASP A 131 0.11 2.82 -3.64
N LYS A 132 -0.31 1.70 -3.02
CA LYS A 132 -1.40 1.65 -2.05
C LYS A 132 -1.07 0.73 -0.87
N TYR A 133 -1.58 1.08 0.30
CA TYR A 133 -1.43 0.33 1.54
C TYR A 133 -2.79 -0.02 2.12
N ILE A 134 -2.99 -1.29 2.48
CA ILE A 134 -4.17 -1.78 3.18
C ILE A 134 -3.70 -2.45 4.46
N PHE A 135 -3.93 -1.79 5.59
CA PHE A 135 -3.59 -2.30 6.92
C PHE A 135 -4.81 -3.01 7.50
N VAL A 136 -4.64 -4.23 8.00
CA VAL A 136 -5.70 -5.02 8.63
C VAL A 136 -5.28 -5.45 10.02
N THR A 137 -5.95 -4.89 11.05
CA THR A 137 -5.57 -5.14 12.45
C THR A 137 -6.77 -5.34 13.37
N PRO A 138 -6.62 -6.05 14.48
CA PRO A 138 -7.53 -5.91 15.62
C PRO A 138 -7.15 -4.68 16.45
N LEU A 139 -8.05 -4.22 17.31
CA LEU A 139 -7.74 -3.29 18.40
C LEU A 139 -7.49 -4.10 19.67
N TRP A 140 -6.24 -4.27 20.08
CA TRP A 140 -5.84 -4.95 21.30
C TRP A 140 -5.22 -3.96 22.29
N ASN A 141 -5.76 -3.93 23.52
CA ASN A 141 -5.28 -3.00 24.55
C ASN A 141 -5.14 -1.56 24.04
N PHE A 142 -6.19 -1.09 23.35
CA PHE A 142 -6.31 0.25 22.76
C PHE A 142 -5.40 0.54 21.56
N SER A 143 -4.63 -0.42 21.07
CA SER A 143 -3.74 -0.26 19.90
C SER A 143 -3.81 -1.49 19.01
N PHE A 144 -2.96 -1.54 17.98
CA PHE A 144 -2.76 -2.71 17.13
C PHE A 144 -1.70 -3.65 17.75
N PRO A 145 -1.56 -4.91 17.25
CA PRO A 145 -0.55 -5.86 17.72
C PRO A 145 0.89 -5.31 17.60
N PRO A 146 1.83 -5.70 18.49
CA PRO A 146 3.22 -5.22 18.48
C PRO A 146 3.97 -5.41 17.16
N VAL A 147 3.66 -6.47 16.40
CA VAL A 147 4.25 -6.74 15.08
C VAL A 147 3.99 -5.62 14.08
N MET A 148 2.84 -4.94 14.16
CA MET A 148 2.54 -3.77 13.35
C MET A 148 3.45 -2.59 13.72
N LYS A 149 3.72 -2.38 15.02
CA LYS A 149 4.64 -1.33 15.47
C LYS A 149 6.07 -1.60 14.97
N ALA A 150 6.54 -2.85 15.06
CA ALA A 150 7.84 -3.24 14.54
C ALA A 150 7.95 -2.98 13.01
N TYR A 151 6.89 -3.29 12.27
CA TYR A 151 6.81 -3.01 10.84
C TYR A 151 6.86 -1.49 10.52
N LEU A 152 6.10 -0.69 11.27
CA LEU A 152 6.12 0.78 11.10
C LEU A 152 7.49 1.37 11.43
N ASP A 153 8.20 0.82 12.42
CA ASP A 153 9.57 1.23 12.73
C ASP A 153 10.54 0.86 11.60
N ALA A 154 10.39 -0.33 11.02
CA ALA A 154 11.21 -0.78 9.88
C ALA A 154 11.08 0.13 8.65
N VAL A 155 9.87 0.65 8.38
CA VAL A 155 9.63 1.53 7.23
C VAL A 155 9.85 3.01 7.51
N SER A 156 10.07 3.41 8.79
CA SER A 156 10.32 4.80 9.19
C SER A 156 11.79 5.19 8.95
N VAL A 157 12.17 5.39 7.69
CA VAL A 157 13.58 5.65 7.30
C VAL A 157 13.74 7.05 6.74
N ALA A 158 14.56 7.86 7.43
CA ALA A 158 14.91 9.21 6.98
C ALA A 158 15.61 9.20 5.60
N GLY A 159 15.13 10.03 4.70
CA GLY A 159 15.59 10.06 3.31
C GLY A 159 14.82 9.11 2.37
N LYS A 160 13.96 8.23 2.91
CA LYS A 160 13.14 7.29 2.14
C LYS A 160 11.63 7.54 2.30
N THR A 161 11.10 7.49 3.51
CA THR A 161 9.67 7.73 3.79
C THR A 161 9.38 9.15 4.27
N PHE A 162 10.37 9.79 4.86
CA PHE A 162 10.33 11.20 5.27
C PHE A 162 11.73 11.80 5.24
N ARG A 163 11.85 13.13 5.36
CA ARG A 163 13.14 13.81 5.57
C ARG A 163 13.01 15.00 6.51
N TYR A 164 14.07 15.31 7.23
CA TYR A 164 14.14 16.53 8.02
C TYR A 164 14.54 17.73 7.16
N THR A 165 13.92 18.87 7.42
CA THR A 165 14.24 20.16 6.81
C THR A 165 14.36 21.21 7.91
N GLU A 166 14.85 22.40 7.58
CA GLU A 166 14.90 23.56 8.51
C GLU A 166 13.52 23.94 9.06
N LYS A 167 12.44 23.60 8.32
CA LYS A 167 11.04 23.87 8.72
C LYS A 167 10.37 22.70 9.42
N GLY A 168 11.11 21.63 9.73
CA GLY A 168 10.60 20.39 10.32
C GLY A 168 10.60 19.20 9.34
N PRO A 169 10.04 18.06 9.75
CA PRO A 169 9.96 16.89 8.90
C PRO A 169 8.95 17.09 7.76
N ILE A 170 9.25 16.51 6.60
CA ILE A 170 8.33 16.42 5.47
C ILE A 170 8.26 14.98 5.00
N GLY A 171 7.06 14.51 4.65
CA GLY A 171 6.84 13.18 4.09
C GLY A 171 7.23 13.11 2.62
N LEU A 172 7.60 11.91 2.17
CA LEU A 172 8.09 11.67 0.80
C LEU A 172 7.12 10.78 -0.02
N LEU A 173 6.07 10.23 0.60
CA LEU A 173 5.11 9.30 -0.02
C LEU A 173 3.84 10.04 -0.46
N THR A 174 4.00 11.14 -1.21
CA THR A 174 2.93 12.08 -1.56
C THR A 174 2.01 11.60 -2.69
N ASP A 175 2.33 10.48 -3.30
CA ASP A 175 1.60 9.84 -4.40
C ASP A 175 0.86 8.55 -3.98
N LYS A 176 0.84 8.25 -2.67
CA LYS A 176 0.29 7.00 -2.13
C LYS A 176 -1.13 7.17 -1.56
N LYS A 177 -1.85 6.05 -1.42
CA LYS A 177 -3.16 5.95 -0.78
C LYS A 177 -3.15 4.85 0.26
N ALA A 178 -3.84 5.04 1.40
CA ALA A 178 -3.87 4.06 2.46
C ALA A 178 -5.27 3.84 3.03
N LEU A 179 -5.54 2.60 3.47
CA LEU A 179 -6.76 2.16 4.14
C LEU A 179 -6.39 1.38 5.40
N HIS A 180 -7.11 1.62 6.50
CA HIS A 180 -7.02 0.80 7.70
C HIS A 180 -8.34 0.12 8.01
N ILE A 181 -8.37 -1.20 7.93
CA ILE A 181 -9.47 -2.05 8.35
C ILE A 181 -9.19 -2.54 9.77
N GLN A 182 -10.00 -2.13 10.74
CA GLN A 182 -9.77 -2.46 12.13
C GLN A 182 -11.01 -3.04 12.81
N ALA A 183 -10.85 -4.18 13.50
CA ALA A 183 -11.90 -4.73 14.35
C ALA A 183 -11.72 -4.31 15.82
N ARG A 184 -12.82 -3.84 16.43
CA ARG A 184 -12.87 -3.27 17.79
C ARG A 184 -14.00 -3.92 18.57
N GLY A 185 -13.68 -4.59 19.67
CA GLY A 185 -14.70 -5.25 20.50
C GLY A 185 -15.71 -4.30 21.13
N GLY A 186 -15.26 -3.13 21.56
CA GLY A 186 -16.10 -2.01 22.04
C GLY A 186 -16.39 -0.98 20.97
N ILE A 187 -17.06 0.11 21.35
CA ILE A 187 -17.34 1.29 20.51
C ILE A 187 -16.30 2.36 20.83
N TYR A 188 -15.50 2.75 19.82
CA TYR A 188 -14.40 3.70 19.93
C TYR A 188 -14.46 4.83 18.91
N SER A 189 -15.43 4.83 18.00
CA SER A 189 -15.63 5.92 17.05
C SER A 189 -16.29 7.12 17.68
N GLU A 190 -16.99 6.92 18.80
CA GLU A 190 -17.72 7.95 19.53
C GLU A 190 -17.74 7.70 21.04
N GLY A 191 -18.24 8.69 21.80
CA GLY A 191 -18.39 8.59 23.25
C GLY A 191 -17.07 8.66 24.03
N PRO A 192 -17.10 8.35 25.36
CA PRO A 192 -15.94 8.52 26.23
C PRO A 192 -14.73 7.63 25.85
N ALA A 193 -14.97 6.47 25.25
CA ALA A 193 -13.92 5.55 24.86
C ALA A 193 -13.15 5.97 23.59
N ALA A 194 -13.66 6.93 22.84
CA ALA A 194 -13.00 7.39 21.61
C ALA A 194 -11.57 7.93 21.85
N ALA A 195 -11.33 8.54 23.01
CA ALA A 195 -10.01 9.03 23.39
C ALA A 195 -9.00 7.91 23.63
N MET A 196 -9.45 6.67 23.88
CA MET A 196 -8.62 5.51 24.18
C MET A 196 -8.20 4.74 22.92
N GLU A 197 -8.79 5.03 21.76
CA GLU A 197 -8.39 4.42 20.49
C GLU A 197 -7.06 5.01 20.03
N MET A 198 -6.01 4.18 20.05
CA MET A 198 -4.64 4.57 19.68
C MET A 198 -4.12 3.84 18.42
N GLY A 199 -4.84 2.84 17.92
CA GLY A 199 -4.39 2.06 16.77
C GLY A 199 -4.56 2.82 15.45
N HIS A 200 -5.77 3.23 15.11
CA HIS A 200 -6.03 4.01 13.90
C HIS A 200 -5.41 5.40 13.99
N ARG A 201 -5.53 6.06 15.12
CA ARG A 201 -4.93 7.38 15.36
C ARG A 201 -3.42 7.38 15.17
N TYR A 202 -2.72 6.35 15.64
CA TYR A 202 -1.28 6.24 15.44
C TYR A 202 -0.93 6.04 13.96
N LEU A 203 -1.65 5.14 13.27
CA LEU A 203 -1.46 4.93 11.82
C LEU A 203 -1.73 6.22 11.03
N ASP A 204 -2.78 6.97 11.38
CA ASP A 204 -3.09 8.25 10.73
C ASP A 204 -1.93 9.25 10.87
N ILE A 205 -1.40 9.41 12.09
CA ILE A 205 -0.22 10.24 12.34
C ILE A 205 0.98 9.77 11.52
N MET A 206 1.22 8.46 11.42
CA MET A 206 2.33 7.92 10.63
C MET A 206 2.14 8.12 9.13
N MET A 207 0.92 7.94 8.62
CA MET A 207 0.61 8.21 7.19
C MET A 207 0.80 9.69 6.86
N GLN A 208 0.33 10.61 7.72
CA GLN A 208 0.58 12.04 7.57
C GLN A 208 2.08 12.36 7.63
N PHE A 209 2.82 11.76 8.57
CA PHE A 209 4.27 11.94 8.71
C PHE A 209 5.04 11.45 7.48
N TYR A 210 4.58 10.38 6.82
CA TYR A 210 5.15 9.91 5.56
C TYR A 210 4.67 10.73 4.35
N GLY A 211 3.67 11.60 4.50
CA GLY A 211 3.13 12.44 3.43
C GLY A 211 2.05 11.77 2.59
N VAL A 212 1.48 10.65 3.04
CA VAL A 212 0.37 9.97 2.34
C VAL A 212 -0.87 10.85 2.37
N PRO A 213 -1.40 11.29 1.21
CA PRO A 213 -2.45 12.32 1.17
C PRO A 213 -3.85 11.79 1.45
N SER A 214 -4.06 10.48 1.36
CA SER A 214 -5.36 9.83 1.58
C SER A 214 -5.19 8.64 2.50
N PHE A 215 -5.82 8.72 3.68
CA PHE A 215 -5.88 7.62 4.64
C PHE A 215 -7.31 7.49 5.17
N GLU A 216 -7.91 6.34 4.93
CA GLU A 216 -9.29 6.04 5.28
C GLU A 216 -9.35 4.93 6.35
N GLY A 217 -10.41 4.95 7.17
CA GLY A 217 -10.68 3.93 8.18
C GLY A 217 -11.99 3.19 7.92
N LEU A 218 -11.95 1.85 7.97
CA LEU A 218 -13.13 0.99 8.00
C LEU A 218 -13.12 0.18 9.29
N PHE A 219 -14.14 0.37 10.13
CA PHE A 219 -14.17 -0.23 11.45
C PHE A 219 -15.30 -1.26 11.61
N VAL A 220 -14.95 -2.41 12.20
CA VAL A 220 -15.87 -3.45 12.69
C VAL A 220 -15.97 -3.27 14.20
N GLU A 221 -16.99 -2.59 14.68
CA GLU A 221 -17.02 -2.02 16.01
C GLU A 221 -18.21 -2.51 16.82
N GLY A 222 -17.98 -2.83 18.12
CA GLY A 222 -19.02 -3.15 19.07
C GLY A 222 -19.42 -4.63 19.14
N HIS A 223 -18.75 -5.54 18.45
CA HIS A 223 -19.13 -6.96 18.41
C HIS A 223 -19.02 -7.68 19.77
N ASN A 224 -18.16 -7.22 20.70
CA ASN A 224 -18.12 -7.72 22.07
C ASN A 224 -19.06 -6.95 23.01
N ALA A 225 -19.30 -5.66 22.74
CA ALA A 225 -20.24 -4.85 23.51
C ALA A 225 -21.71 -5.25 23.24
N MET A 226 -22.00 -5.76 22.05
CA MET A 226 -23.32 -6.21 21.61
C MET A 226 -23.24 -7.61 20.99
N PRO A 227 -23.04 -8.68 21.80
CA PRO A 227 -22.83 -10.03 21.29
C PRO A 227 -23.99 -10.54 20.41
N ASP A 228 -25.23 -10.19 20.76
CA ASP A 228 -26.43 -10.57 20.00
C ASP A 228 -26.47 -9.97 18.59
N LYS A 229 -25.73 -8.89 18.34
CA LYS A 229 -25.58 -8.23 17.04
C LYS A 229 -24.24 -8.49 16.35
N ALA A 230 -23.37 -9.30 16.94
CA ALA A 230 -22.01 -9.49 16.45
C ALA A 230 -21.95 -9.95 14.99
N GLN A 231 -22.87 -10.83 14.60
CA GLN A 231 -22.95 -11.33 13.22
C GLN A 231 -23.44 -10.22 12.26
N GLU A 232 -24.48 -9.46 12.62
CA GLU A 232 -24.98 -8.32 11.85
C GLU A 232 -23.89 -7.26 11.67
N ILE A 233 -23.15 -6.94 12.74
CA ILE A 233 -22.02 -6.01 12.69
C ILE A 233 -20.96 -6.47 11.70
N LYS A 234 -20.62 -7.77 11.70
CA LYS A 234 -19.67 -8.36 10.76
C LYS A 234 -20.15 -8.24 9.32
N GLU A 235 -21.39 -8.61 9.06
CA GLU A 235 -22.01 -8.61 7.72
C GLU A 235 -22.08 -7.19 7.15
N ASN A 236 -22.49 -6.21 7.95
CA ASN A 236 -22.52 -4.80 7.57
C ASN A 236 -21.12 -4.27 7.26
N ALA A 237 -20.11 -4.65 8.03
CA ALA A 237 -18.73 -4.25 7.77
C ALA A 237 -18.18 -4.90 6.49
N ILE A 238 -18.52 -6.17 6.21
CA ILE A 238 -18.18 -6.86 4.96
C ILE A 238 -18.83 -6.16 3.75
N ALA A 239 -20.11 -5.78 3.84
CA ALA A 239 -20.79 -5.06 2.77
C ALA A 239 -20.08 -3.73 2.47
N ARG A 240 -19.80 -2.93 3.51
CA ARG A 240 -19.04 -1.67 3.38
C ARG A 240 -17.63 -1.89 2.81
N ALA A 241 -16.97 -2.97 3.17
CA ALA A 241 -15.64 -3.30 2.64
C ALA A 241 -15.69 -3.57 1.13
N LYS A 242 -16.70 -4.32 0.67
CA LYS A 242 -16.91 -4.58 -0.76
C LYS A 242 -17.20 -3.27 -1.52
N ASP A 243 -18.11 -2.43 -1.00
CA ASP A 243 -18.42 -1.14 -1.62
C ASP A 243 -17.17 -0.25 -1.73
N LEU A 244 -16.37 -0.18 -0.66
CA LEU A 244 -15.14 0.61 -0.63
C LEU A 244 -14.08 0.09 -1.62
N ALA A 245 -14.02 -1.23 -1.85
CA ALA A 245 -13.07 -1.82 -2.79
C ALA A 245 -13.27 -1.35 -4.25
N HIS A 246 -14.47 -0.92 -4.63
CA HIS A 246 -14.76 -0.36 -5.95
C HIS A 246 -14.21 1.07 -6.14
N THR A 247 -13.94 1.81 -5.07
CA THR A 247 -13.53 3.22 -5.12
C THR A 247 -12.12 3.47 -4.58
N PHE A 248 -11.53 2.51 -3.92
CA PHE A 248 -10.17 2.55 -3.41
C PHE A 248 -9.16 2.29 -4.52
#